data_43fa83dd37d0d4baf6c2bdd195c5d958
#
_entry.id   43fa83dd37d0d4baf6c2bdd195c5d958
#
_cell.length_a   1.000
_cell.length_b   1.000
_cell.length_c   1.000
_cell.angle_alpha   90.00
_cell.angle_beta   90.00
_cell.angle_gamma   90.00
#
_symmetry.space_group_name_H-M   'P 1'
#
loop_
_entity.id
_entity.type
_entity.pdbx_description
1 polymer ?
#
loop_
_entity_poly.entity_id
_entity_poly.type
_entity_poly.pdbx_seq_one_letter_code
_entity_poly.pdbx_strand_id
1 'polypeptide(L)'
;NRSMVALNRAQKDIRERGPAPVPLHLRNAGHPALAQFGHGKGYLYPHDYPGGWVDQEYLPESARSGPYYEPSDIGHEAEIKARMARKGAAPNESPTDDAQRDQQPETENPPPKEP
;
A
#
# COMPACT_ATOMS: atom_id res chain seq x y z
N ASN A 1 -20.75 11.11 9.82
CA ASN A 1 -20.15 12.35 9.35
C ASN A 1 -18.60 12.38 9.37
N ARG A 2 -17.97 11.35 9.92
CA ARG A 2 -16.49 11.27 10.01
C ARG A 2 -15.79 11.19 8.65
N SER A 3 -16.42 10.55 7.67
CA SER A 3 -15.91 10.49 6.30
C SER A 3 -15.79 11.87 5.64
N MET A 4 -16.79 12.75 5.86
CA MET A 4 -16.72 14.14 5.36
C MET A 4 -15.61 14.94 6.06
N VAL A 5 -15.43 14.75 7.36
CA VAL A 5 -14.32 15.38 8.10
C VAL A 5 -12.98 14.91 7.55
N ALA A 6 -12.82 13.61 7.30
CA ALA A 6 -11.61 13.03 6.71
C ALA A 6 -11.31 13.62 5.32
N LEU A 7 -12.32 13.70 4.45
CA LEU A 7 -12.20 14.29 3.12
C LEU A 7 -11.76 15.77 3.20
N ASN A 8 -12.41 16.55 4.07
CA ASN A 8 -12.08 17.97 4.23
C ASN A 8 -10.65 18.16 4.77
N ARG A 9 -10.19 17.30 5.70
CA ARG A 9 -8.80 17.30 6.18
C ARG A 9 -7.80 17.01 5.05
N ALA A 10 -8.06 15.97 4.26
CA ALA A 10 -7.19 15.60 3.13
C ALA A 10 -7.13 16.72 2.07
N GLN A 11 -8.27 17.31 1.72
CA GLN A 11 -8.32 18.45 0.79
C GLN A 11 -7.59 19.68 1.32
N LYS A 12 -7.71 19.96 2.62
CA LYS A 12 -6.97 21.04 3.27
C LYS A 12 -5.48 20.81 3.18
N ASP A 13 -5.02 19.60 3.49
CA ASP A 13 -3.61 19.22 3.45
C ASP A 13 -3.01 19.43 2.05
N ILE A 14 -3.71 18.96 1.00
CA ILE A 14 -3.29 19.17 -0.39
C ILE A 14 -3.24 20.65 -0.77
N ARG A 15 -4.18 21.46 -0.30
CA ARG A 15 -4.18 22.91 -0.59
C ARG A 15 -3.03 23.64 0.08
N GLU A 16 -2.66 23.22 1.30
CA GLU A 16 -1.64 23.90 2.10
C GLU A 16 -0.22 23.44 1.77
N ARG A 17 -0.05 22.15 1.44
CA ARG A 17 1.26 21.50 1.21
C ARG A 17 1.56 21.20 -0.24
N GLY A 18 0.54 21.23 -1.09
CA GLY A 18 0.63 20.79 -2.48
C GLY A 18 0.57 19.27 -2.64
N PRO A 19 0.57 18.78 -3.88
CA PRO A 19 0.59 17.35 -4.18
C PRO A 19 1.97 16.77 -3.78
N ALA A 20 1.94 15.63 -3.09
CA ALA A 20 3.14 14.91 -2.72
C ALA A 20 3.44 13.76 -3.69
N PRO A 21 4.71 13.42 -3.95
CA PRO A 21 5.07 12.32 -4.83
C PRO A 21 4.64 10.99 -4.24
N VAL A 22 4.16 10.07 -5.08
CA VAL A 22 3.87 8.69 -4.65
C VAL A 22 5.15 8.03 -4.15
N PRO A 23 5.14 7.33 -2.99
CA PRO A 23 6.30 6.60 -2.48
C PRO A 23 6.87 5.63 -3.51
N LEU A 24 8.19 5.44 -3.54
CA LEU A 24 8.87 4.64 -4.57
C LEU A 24 8.37 3.19 -4.62
N HIS A 25 8.14 2.55 -3.46
CA HIS A 25 7.65 1.17 -3.40
C HIS A 25 6.23 0.99 -3.97
N LEU A 26 5.41 2.07 -4.00
CA LEU A 26 4.06 2.04 -4.57
C LEU A 26 4.03 2.39 -6.08
N ARG A 27 5.17 2.79 -6.67
CA ARG A 27 5.24 3.11 -8.10
C ARG A 27 5.35 1.86 -8.93
N ASN A 28 4.69 1.86 -10.08
CA ASN A 28 4.75 0.74 -11.00
C ASN A 28 6.19 0.51 -11.51
N ALA A 29 6.67 -0.73 -11.39
CA ALA A 29 7.97 -1.20 -11.88
C ALA A 29 7.85 -2.08 -13.15
N GLY A 30 6.76 -2.00 -13.89
CA GLY A 30 6.48 -2.85 -15.06
C GLY A 30 7.47 -2.74 -16.24
N HIS A 31 8.44 -1.84 -16.14
CA HIS A 31 9.54 -1.73 -17.11
C HIS A 31 10.88 -1.82 -16.40
N PRO A 32 11.87 -2.62 -16.92
CA PRO A 32 13.16 -2.83 -16.26
C PRO A 32 13.91 -1.54 -15.91
N ALA A 33 13.81 -0.51 -16.74
CA ALA A 33 14.42 0.80 -16.47
C ALA A 33 13.82 1.48 -15.23
N LEU A 34 12.53 1.30 -14.94
CA LEU A 34 11.89 1.88 -13.76
C LEU A 34 12.30 1.13 -12.48
N ALA A 35 12.48 -0.17 -12.56
CA ALA A 35 12.98 -0.99 -11.46
C ALA A 35 14.39 -0.55 -11.00
N GLN A 36 15.26 -0.13 -11.93
CA GLN A 36 16.59 0.42 -11.61
C GLN A 36 16.51 1.71 -10.78
N PHE A 37 15.44 2.49 -10.92
CA PHE A 37 15.19 3.69 -10.09
C PHE A 37 14.52 3.38 -8.76
N GLY A 38 14.37 2.11 -8.38
CA GLY A 38 13.79 1.67 -7.11
C GLY A 38 12.26 1.65 -7.09
N HIS A 39 11.60 1.77 -8.24
CA HIS A 39 10.15 1.64 -8.32
C HIS A 39 9.72 0.23 -7.93
N GLY A 40 8.69 0.12 -7.09
CA GLY A 40 8.15 -1.15 -6.61
C GLY A 40 9.04 -1.89 -5.61
N LYS A 41 10.25 -1.41 -5.32
CA LYS A 41 11.17 -2.08 -4.40
C LYS A 41 10.62 -2.05 -2.98
N GLY A 42 10.43 -3.23 -2.39
CA GLY A 42 9.91 -3.35 -1.03
C GLY A 42 8.38 -3.24 -0.92
N TYR A 43 7.65 -3.26 -2.05
CA TYR A 43 6.20 -3.33 -2.01
C TYR A 43 5.74 -4.68 -1.46
N LEU A 44 4.85 -4.63 -0.47
CA LEU A 44 4.23 -5.80 0.12
C LEU A 44 2.81 -5.92 -0.47
N TYR A 45 2.56 -7.02 -1.19
CA TYR A 45 1.26 -7.22 -1.83
C TYR A 45 0.25 -7.77 -0.81
N PRO A 46 -0.80 -7.01 -0.44
CA PRO A 46 -1.67 -7.40 0.67
C PRO A 46 -2.37 -8.76 0.51
N HIS A 47 -2.62 -9.21 -0.73
CA HIS A 47 -3.25 -10.50 -0.97
C HIS A 47 -2.37 -11.71 -0.64
N ASP A 48 -1.04 -11.51 -0.53
CA ASP A 48 -0.09 -12.54 -0.14
C ASP A 48 -0.09 -12.77 1.38
N TYR A 49 -0.78 -11.92 2.13
CA TYR A 49 -0.79 -11.93 3.59
C TYR A 49 -2.15 -12.37 4.16
N PRO A 50 -2.17 -13.03 5.34
CA PRO A 50 -3.40 -13.43 6.00
C PRO A 50 -4.39 -12.27 6.17
N GLY A 51 -5.64 -12.50 5.81
CA GLY A 51 -6.70 -11.48 5.88
C GLY A 51 -6.59 -10.37 4.83
N GLY A 52 -5.71 -10.51 3.82
CA GLY A 52 -5.54 -9.53 2.75
C GLY A 52 -5.09 -8.15 3.25
N TRP A 53 -4.30 -8.12 4.30
CA TRP A 53 -3.81 -6.88 4.92
C TRP A 53 -2.36 -7.02 5.35
N VAL A 54 -1.60 -5.94 5.14
CA VAL A 54 -0.21 -5.82 5.56
C VAL A 54 0.05 -4.39 6.02
N ASP A 55 0.85 -4.23 7.07
CA ASP A 55 1.25 -2.92 7.54
C ASP A 55 2.39 -2.39 6.67
N GLN A 56 2.08 -1.45 5.80
CA GLN A 56 3.06 -0.72 4.99
C GLN A 56 2.65 0.73 4.85
N GLU A 57 3.61 1.58 4.58
CA GLU A 57 3.39 3.01 4.42
C GLU A 57 2.80 3.32 3.05
N TYR A 58 1.66 3.99 3.01
CA TYR A 58 0.98 4.40 1.77
C TYR A 58 1.07 5.90 1.51
N LEU A 59 1.40 6.69 2.53
CA LEU A 59 1.52 8.13 2.41
C LEU A 59 2.99 8.56 2.34
N PRO A 60 3.34 9.51 1.47
CA PRO A 60 4.67 10.11 1.51
C PRO A 60 4.85 10.90 2.82
N GLU A 61 6.07 10.94 3.31
CA GLU A 61 6.39 11.62 4.58
C GLU A 61 5.97 13.09 4.60
N SER A 62 6.04 13.75 3.44
CA SER A 62 5.61 15.14 3.27
C SER A 62 4.09 15.37 3.41
N ALA A 63 3.28 14.31 3.26
CA ALA A 63 1.82 14.38 3.41
C ALA A 63 1.34 13.95 4.80
N ARG A 64 2.23 13.63 5.71
CA ARG A 64 1.87 13.17 7.07
C ARG A 64 1.42 14.31 7.96
N SER A 65 0.12 14.56 8.01
CA SER A 65 -0.50 15.41 9.03
C SER A 65 -1.26 14.60 10.10
N GLY A 66 -1.09 13.27 10.12
CA GLY A 66 -1.81 12.34 10.99
C GLY A 66 -2.95 11.60 10.28
N PRO A 67 -3.74 10.81 10.99
CA PRO A 67 -4.84 10.08 10.39
C PRO A 67 -5.92 11.05 9.90
N TYR A 68 -6.30 10.95 8.62
CA TYR A 68 -7.41 11.73 8.07
C TYR A 68 -8.76 11.26 8.61
N TYR A 69 -8.94 9.95 8.70
CA TYR A 69 -10.16 9.33 9.18
C TYR A 69 -10.02 8.82 10.62
N GLU A 70 -10.88 9.35 11.48
CA GLU A 70 -10.95 8.95 12.89
C GLU A 70 -12.41 8.56 13.18
N PRO A 71 -12.73 7.24 13.20
CA PRO A 71 -14.08 6.77 13.50
C PRO A 71 -14.50 7.15 14.91
N SER A 72 -15.80 7.44 15.08
CA SER A 72 -16.39 7.71 16.37
C SER A 72 -16.73 6.42 17.12
N ASP A 73 -17.14 6.57 18.38
CA ASP A 73 -17.61 5.44 19.22
C ASP A 73 -19.14 5.22 19.10
N ILE A 74 -19.79 5.78 18.06
CA ILE A 74 -21.23 5.76 17.88
C ILE A 74 -21.63 4.93 16.66
N GLY A 75 -22.61 4.04 16.83
CA GLY A 75 -23.18 3.23 15.75
C GLY A 75 -22.13 2.33 15.08
N HIS A 76 -22.24 2.18 13.77
CA HIS A 76 -21.34 1.32 12.98
C HIS A 76 -19.86 1.79 13.00
N GLU A 77 -19.60 3.07 13.25
CA GLU A 77 -18.23 3.57 13.34
C GLU A 77 -17.45 2.96 14.52
N ALA A 78 -18.12 2.58 15.61
CA ALA A 78 -17.50 1.87 16.72
C ALA A 78 -16.92 0.49 16.29
N GLU A 79 -17.63 -0.22 15.42
CA GLU A 79 -17.16 -1.50 14.85
C GLU A 79 -15.98 -1.28 13.90
N ILE A 80 -16.03 -0.24 13.08
CA ILE A 80 -14.91 0.17 12.21
C ILE A 80 -13.68 0.48 13.05
N LYS A 81 -13.84 1.26 14.12
CA LYS A 81 -12.74 1.62 15.04
C LYS A 81 -12.09 0.38 15.65
N ALA A 82 -12.90 -0.57 16.15
CA ALA A 82 -12.40 -1.82 16.71
C ALA A 82 -11.67 -2.69 15.66
N ARG A 83 -12.17 -2.72 14.41
CA ARG A 83 -11.52 -3.44 13.30
C ARG A 83 -10.20 -2.80 12.91
N MET A 84 -10.13 -1.48 12.84
CA MET A 84 -8.90 -0.74 12.54
C MET A 84 -7.83 -0.98 13.62
N ALA A 85 -8.23 -0.93 14.90
CA ALA A 85 -7.32 -1.20 16.02
C ALA A 85 -6.72 -2.62 15.96
N ARG A 86 -7.54 -3.63 15.62
CA ARG A 86 -7.05 -5.02 15.44
C ARG A 86 -6.05 -5.13 14.29
N LYS A 87 -6.29 -4.47 13.17
CA LYS A 87 -5.38 -4.48 12.02
C LYS A 87 -4.05 -3.81 12.34
N GLY A 88 -4.07 -2.64 12.98
CA GLY A 88 -2.83 -1.95 13.37
C GLY A 88 -2.04 -2.64 14.50
N ALA A 89 -2.65 -3.55 15.25
CA ALA A 89 -1.97 -4.33 16.29
C ALA A 89 -1.46 -5.69 15.79
N ALA A 90 -1.91 -6.15 14.62
CA ALA A 90 -1.47 -7.42 14.05
C ALA A 90 -0.04 -7.28 13.49
N PRO A 91 0.92 -8.13 13.90
CA PRO A 91 2.22 -8.16 13.24
C PRO A 91 2.07 -8.58 11.78
N ASN A 92 3.00 -8.12 10.92
CA ASN A 92 3.08 -8.64 9.56
C ASN A 92 3.52 -10.11 9.63
N GLU A 93 2.56 -11.01 9.45
CA GLU A 93 2.87 -12.43 9.28
C GLU A 93 3.56 -12.63 7.94
N SER A 94 4.40 -13.67 7.82
CA SER A 94 5.06 -14.00 6.56
C SER A 94 4.04 -14.28 5.46
N PRO A 95 4.37 -13.97 4.19
CA PRO A 95 3.53 -14.32 3.04
C PRO A 95 3.17 -15.81 3.06
N THR A 96 1.99 -16.16 2.60
CA THR A 96 1.55 -17.55 2.45
C THR A 96 2.39 -18.25 1.39
N ASP A 97 2.70 -19.55 1.59
CA ASP A 97 3.57 -20.34 0.70
C ASP A 97 3.13 -20.32 -0.78
N ASP A 98 1.85 -20.10 -1.07
CA ASP A 98 1.34 -20.01 -2.43
C ASP A 98 1.81 -18.73 -3.18
N ALA A 99 2.12 -17.67 -2.45
CA ALA A 99 2.56 -16.39 -3.03
C ALA A 99 3.98 -16.42 -3.60
N GLN A 100 4.81 -17.37 -3.18
CA GLN A 100 6.20 -17.49 -3.67
C GLN A 100 6.29 -18.13 -5.04
N ARG A 101 5.23 -18.77 -5.55
CA ARG A 101 5.25 -19.42 -6.87
C ARG A 101 5.16 -18.47 -8.05
N ASP A 102 4.51 -17.32 -7.89
CA ASP A 102 4.28 -16.38 -9.00
C ASP A 102 5.37 -15.30 -9.15
N GLN A 103 6.39 -15.29 -8.26
CA GLN A 103 7.48 -14.31 -8.31
C GLN A 103 8.74 -14.82 -9.01
N GLN A 104 8.72 -16.01 -9.60
CA GLN A 104 9.82 -16.41 -10.47
C GLN A 104 9.66 -15.69 -11.81
N PRO A 105 10.62 -14.86 -12.22
CA PRO A 105 10.62 -14.34 -13.59
C PRO A 105 10.75 -15.53 -14.54
N GLU A 106 9.81 -15.66 -15.47
CA GLU A 106 9.98 -16.53 -16.64
C GLU A 106 11.19 -16.06 -17.44
N THR A 107 12.37 -16.50 -17.04
CA THR A 107 13.58 -16.41 -17.85
C THR A 107 13.76 -17.74 -18.54
N GLU A 108 13.08 -17.94 -19.65
CA GLU A 108 13.61 -18.79 -20.69
C GLU A 108 12.91 -18.48 -22.02
N ASN A 109 13.41 -17.46 -22.67
CA ASN A 109 13.16 -17.29 -24.08
C ASN A 109 14.19 -18.21 -24.81
N PRO A 110 13.77 -19.27 -25.50
CA PRO A 110 14.71 -20.12 -26.23
C PRO A 110 15.37 -19.32 -27.35
N PRO A 111 16.66 -19.59 -27.65
CA PRO A 111 17.39 -18.86 -28.68
C PRO A 111 16.72 -19.04 -30.04
N PRO A 112 16.80 -18.04 -30.95
CA PRO A 112 16.27 -18.16 -32.31
C PRO A 112 17.03 -19.25 -33.06
N LYS A 113 16.28 -20.14 -33.72
CA LYS A 113 16.86 -21.11 -34.66
C LYS A 113 17.42 -20.34 -35.83
N GLU A 114 18.71 -20.46 -36.03
CA GLU A 114 19.36 -19.98 -37.24
C GLU A 114 18.92 -20.80 -38.49
N PRO A 115 18.90 -20.17 -39.68
CA PRO A 115 18.40 -20.74 -40.93
C PRO A 115 19.29 -21.86 -41.48
#